data_d4cb33ed0dd46f3ff9ddd8281d23ec12
#
_entry.id   d4cb33ed0dd46f3ff9ddd8281d23ec12
#
_cell.length_a   1.000
_cell.length_b   1.000
_cell.length_c   1.000
_cell.angle_alpha   90.00
_cell.angle_beta   90.00
_cell.angle_gamma   90.00
#
_symmetry.space_group_name_H-M   'P 1'
#
loop_
_entity.id
_entity.type
_entity.pdbx_description
1 polymer ?
#
loop_
_entity_poly.entity_id
_entity_poly.type
_entity_poly.pdbx_seq_one_letter_code
_entity_poly.pdbx_strand_id
1 'polypeptide(L)'
;MAARSSISWLALVGGFLSAPAGAESVPFKCTILPGEEVASIVITNSLNGNASCMVTCRFSTTRFNNNPQITCAKPVPAGKEVEMCLLTSGGDKMVQLTAGYAECTK
;
A
#
# COMPACT_ATOMS: atom_id res chain seq x y z
N MET A 1 5.12 -41.25 9.13
CA MET A 1 5.07 -40.97 9.13
C MET A 1 4.74 -40.14 8.85
N ALA A 2 4.84 -40.27 8.73
CA ALA A 2 4.66 -39.60 8.59
C ALA A 2 4.33 -38.70 8.35
N ALA A 3 4.48 -38.80 8.35
CA ALA A 3 4.24 -38.05 8.30
C ALA A 3 4.05 -37.13 8.03
N ARG A 4 4.23 -37.18 8.01
CA ARG A 4 4.10 -36.44 7.93
C ARG A 4 3.90 -35.48 7.58
N SER A 5 4.00 -35.67 7.45
CA SER A 5 3.84 -34.97 7.27
C SER A 5 3.58 -34.03 6.87
N SER A 6 3.67 -34.14 6.82
CA SER A 6 3.43 -33.50 6.61
C SER A 6 3.13 -32.44 6.38
N ILE A 7 3.24 -32.50 6.44
CA ILE A 7 2.93 -31.79 6.36
C ILE A 7 2.88 -30.70 6.13
N SER A 8 3.18 -30.77 6.16
CA SER A 8 3.12 -30.04 6.09
C SER A 8 2.97 -29.19 5.60
N TRP A 9 3.05 -29.41 5.50
CA TRP A 9 2.80 -28.94 5.10
C TRP A 9 2.28 -28.02 4.84
N LEU A 10 2.17 -27.87 5.08
CA LEU A 10 1.62 -27.31 5.04
C LEU A 10 1.41 -26.35 4.92
N ALA A 11 1.60 -26.46 5.00
CA ALA A 11 1.40 -25.82 5.02
C ALA A 11 1.29 -24.95 4.71
N LEU A 12 1.30 -24.91 4.62
CA LEU A 12 1.19 -24.40 4.38
C LEU A 12 1.04 -23.64 4.11
N VAL A 13 0.95 -23.63 4.16
CA VAL A 13 0.69 -23.27 3.97
C VAL A 13 0.31 -22.41 3.93
N GLY A 14 0.30 -22.05 4.03
CA GLY A 14 -0.18 -21.56 3.99
C GLY A 14 -0.33 -20.50 3.83
N GLY A 15 -0.19 -20.21 3.80
CA GLY A 15 -0.44 -19.41 3.71
C GLY A 15 -0.15 -18.64 3.06
N PHE A 16 0.07 -18.58 2.69
CA PHE A 16 0.15 -18.11 2.00
C PHE A 16 -0.55 -17.51 1.35
N LEU A 17 -0.41 -17.55 1.48
CA LEU A 17 -1.21 -17.22 0.93
C LEU A 17 -1.73 -16.19 0.18
N SER A 18 -1.99 -15.46 -0.03
CA SER A 18 -2.80 -14.52 -0.72
C SER A 18 -2.00 -13.49 -1.51
N ALA A 19 -0.78 -13.18 -1.14
CA ALA A 19 0.06 -12.25 -1.90
C ALA A 19 0.58 -12.92 -3.16
N PRO A 20 0.59 -12.21 -4.32
CA PRO A 20 1.20 -12.75 -5.53
C PRO A 20 2.67 -13.07 -5.30
N ALA A 21 3.19 -14.04 -6.02
CA ALA A 21 4.60 -14.38 -5.95
C ALA A 21 5.42 -13.15 -6.34
N GLY A 22 6.42 -12.81 -5.52
CA GLY A 22 7.29 -11.67 -5.78
C GLY A 22 6.80 -10.34 -5.24
N ALA A 23 5.58 -10.27 -4.72
CA ALA A 23 5.07 -9.05 -4.12
C ALA A 23 5.67 -8.89 -2.72
N GLU A 24 6.19 -7.70 -2.43
CA GLU A 24 6.80 -7.40 -1.14
C GLU A 24 6.30 -6.07 -0.62
N SER A 25 6.07 -5.99 0.69
CA SER A 25 5.70 -4.74 1.34
C SER A 25 6.87 -3.77 1.27
N VAL A 26 6.59 -2.52 1.01
CA VAL A 26 7.61 -1.48 0.89
C VAL A 26 7.18 -0.25 1.67
N PRO A 27 8.15 0.64 2.02
CA PRO A 27 7.82 1.88 2.73
C PRO A 27 6.93 2.79 1.90
N PHE A 28 6.04 3.51 2.58
CA PHE A 28 5.16 4.47 1.92
C PHE A 28 4.79 5.58 2.90
N LYS A 29 4.28 6.68 2.34
CA LYS A 29 3.77 7.80 3.12
C LYS A 29 2.49 8.31 2.50
N CYS A 30 1.47 8.51 3.32
CA CYS A 30 0.21 9.14 2.91
C CYS A 30 0.12 10.41 3.76
N THR A 31 0.43 11.55 3.18
CA THR A 31 0.57 12.81 3.90
C THR A 31 -0.54 13.78 3.54
N ILE A 32 -1.26 14.27 4.56
CA ILE A 32 -2.27 15.31 4.35
C ILE A 32 -1.52 16.63 4.21
N LEU A 33 -1.74 17.31 3.09
CA LEU A 33 -1.07 18.57 2.80
C LEU A 33 -1.77 19.75 3.47
N PRO A 34 -1.09 20.91 3.58
CA PRO A 34 -1.73 22.12 4.13
C PRO A 34 -3.03 22.42 3.39
N GLY A 35 -4.05 22.83 4.15
CA GLY A 35 -5.39 23.02 3.60
C GLY A 35 -6.26 21.78 3.80
N GLU A 36 -5.63 20.63 4.02
CA GLU A 36 -6.30 19.39 4.44
C GLU A 36 -7.29 18.81 3.45
N GLU A 37 -7.29 19.28 2.20
CA GLU A 37 -8.19 18.75 1.17
C GLU A 37 -7.45 17.94 0.12
N VAL A 38 -6.14 17.82 0.24
CA VAL A 38 -5.30 17.04 -0.69
C VAL A 38 -4.32 16.24 0.13
N ALA A 39 -4.10 14.99 -0.26
CA ALA A 39 -3.07 14.15 0.35
C ALA A 39 -2.08 13.71 -0.73
N SER A 40 -0.81 13.67 -0.36
CA SER A 40 0.26 13.21 -1.23
C SER A 40 0.56 11.76 -0.88
N ILE A 41 0.60 10.90 -1.89
CA ILE A 41 0.79 9.47 -1.73
C ILE A 41 2.14 9.11 -2.32
N VAL A 42 3.08 8.69 -1.46
CA VAL A 42 4.47 8.47 -1.84
C VAL A 42 4.87 7.04 -1.50
N ILE A 43 5.65 6.41 -2.37
CA ILE A 43 6.15 5.07 -2.15
C ILE A 43 7.66 5.03 -2.39
N THR A 44 8.34 4.12 -1.71
CA THR A 44 9.76 3.87 -1.95
C THR A 44 9.91 2.43 -2.42
N ASN A 45 10.45 2.24 -3.64
CA ASN A 45 10.75 0.89 -4.10
C ASN A 45 12.05 0.44 -3.44
N SER A 46 11.94 -0.31 -2.36
CA SER A 46 13.09 -0.80 -1.61
C SER A 46 13.66 -2.10 -2.16
N LEU A 47 13.13 -2.58 -3.28
CA LEU A 47 13.63 -3.79 -3.91
C LEU A 47 14.89 -3.48 -4.71
N ASN A 48 15.60 -4.52 -5.07
CA ASN A 48 16.87 -4.37 -5.81
C ASN A 48 16.67 -4.38 -7.33
N GLY A 49 15.48 -4.05 -7.79
CA GLY A 49 15.19 -3.97 -9.22
C GLY A 49 13.98 -3.10 -9.46
N ASN A 50 13.80 -2.69 -10.71
CA ASN A 50 12.60 -1.96 -11.09
C ASN A 50 11.38 -2.83 -10.84
N ALA A 51 10.28 -2.24 -10.42
CA ALA A 51 9.11 -3.00 -10.01
C ALA A 51 7.83 -2.24 -10.32
N SER A 52 6.75 -3.00 -10.42
CA SER A 52 5.41 -2.42 -10.46
C SER A 52 4.95 -2.26 -9.02
N CYS A 53 4.65 -1.04 -8.62
CA CYS A 53 4.32 -0.73 -7.24
C CYS A 53 2.89 -0.24 -7.12
N MET A 54 2.27 -0.53 -5.98
CA MET A 54 0.91 -0.15 -5.69
C MET A 54 0.83 0.33 -4.24
N VAL A 55 0.06 1.37 -4.01
CA VAL A 55 -0.14 1.91 -2.67
C VAL A 55 -1.59 2.32 -2.49
N THR A 56 -2.14 2.02 -1.32
CA THR A 56 -3.50 2.39 -0.95
C THR A 56 -3.46 3.20 0.32
N CYS A 57 -4.19 4.32 0.33
CA CYS A 57 -4.35 5.16 1.52
C CYS A 57 -5.82 5.48 1.71
N ARG A 58 -6.27 5.42 2.95
CA ARG A 58 -7.63 5.80 3.33
C ARG A 58 -7.55 6.79 4.48
N PHE A 59 -8.38 7.82 4.44
CA PHE A 59 -8.39 8.87 5.45
C PHE A 59 -9.76 9.03 6.07
N SER A 60 -9.79 9.54 7.30
CA SER A 60 -11.03 10.03 7.89
C SER A 60 -11.15 11.52 7.56
N THR A 61 -12.37 12.03 7.56
CA THR A 61 -12.63 13.43 7.28
C THR A 61 -13.47 14.02 8.40
N THR A 62 -13.65 15.35 8.35
CA THR A 62 -14.50 16.03 9.34
C THR A 62 -15.96 15.61 9.21
N ARG A 63 -16.37 15.13 8.06
CA ARG A 63 -17.72 14.59 7.88
C ARG A 63 -17.65 13.09 8.03
N PHE A 64 -18.28 12.60 9.06
CA PHE A 64 -18.10 11.21 9.49
C PHE A 64 -18.48 10.15 8.46
N ASN A 65 -19.21 10.48 7.43
CA ASN A 65 -19.60 9.50 6.42
C ASN A 65 -18.70 9.52 5.19
N ASN A 66 -17.68 10.36 5.16
CA ASN A 66 -16.82 10.51 4.01
C ASN A 66 -15.42 10.07 4.35
N ASN A 67 -15.03 8.90 3.84
CA ASN A 67 -13.71 8.33 4.09
C ASN A 67 -13.01 8.12 2.75
N PRO A 68 -12.37 9.18 2.22
CA PRO A 68 -11.74 9.05 0.90
C PRO A 68 -10.61 8.04 0.91
N GLN A 69 -10.52 7.30 -0.17
CA GLN A 69 -9.53 6.27 -0.35
C GLN A 69 -9.02 6.30 -1.78
N ILE A 70 -7.74 6.03 -1.95
CA ILE A 70 -7.15 5.95 -3.28
C ILE A 70 -6.17 4.79 -3.34
N THR A 71 -6.12 4.16 -4.50
CA THR A 71 -5.12 3.14 -4.82
C THR A 71 -4.41 3.62 -6.06
N CYS A 72 -3.09 3.74 -5.99
CA CYS A 72 -2.27 4.17 -7.11
C CYS A 72 -1.31 3.06 -7.47
N ALA A 73 -1.08 2.86 -8.76
CA ALA A 73 -0.17 1.82 -9.23
C ALA A 73 0.59 2.33 -10.44
N LYS A 74 1.91 2.13 -10.44
CA LYS A 74 2.75 2.44 -11.59
C LYS A 74 4.14 1.86 -11.37
N PRO A 75 4.95 1.75 -12.45
CA PRO A 75 6.33 1.29 -12.31
C PRO A 75 7.15 2.30 -11.50
N VAL A 76 8.06 1.77 -10.66
CA VAL A 76 8.96 2.61 -9.87
C VAL A 76 10.37 2.01 -10.00
N PRO A 77 11.37 2.81 -10.37
CA PRO A 77 12.74 2.31 -10.47
C PRO A 77 13.28 1.87 -9.11
N ALA A 78 14.23 0.95 -9.14
CA ALA A 78 14.85 0.41 -7.94
C ALA A 78 15.39 1.54 -7.05
N GLY A 79 15.10 1.46 -5.77
CA GLY A 79 15.63 2.39 -4.77
C GLY A 79 15.06 3.79 -4.81
N LYS A 80 14.08 4.06 -5.66
CA LYS A 80 13.54 5.42 -5.79
C LYS A 80 12.33 5.63 -4.91
N GLU A 81 12.21 6.87 -4.43
CA GLU A 81 11.01 7.34 -3.76
C GLU A 81 10.27 8.25 -4.72
N VAL A 82 9.01 7.97 -4.99
CA VAL A 82 8.23 8.75 -5.95
C VAL A 82 6.85 9.06 -5.38
N GLU A 83 6.32 10.22 -5.80
CA GLU A 83 4.94 10.54 -5.53
C GLU A 83 4.08 9.79 -6.55
N MET A 84 3.25 8.90 -6.05
CA MET A 84 2.43 8.04 -6.89
C MET A 84 1.20 8.74 -7.40
N CYS A 85 0.58 9.54 -6.55
CA CYS A 85 -0.66 10.24 -6.90
C CYS A 85 -1.03 11.22 -5.80
N LEU A 86 -2.05 12.02 -6.10
CA LEU A 86 -2.65 12.93 -5.13
C LEU A 86 -4.11 12.55 -4.96
N LEU A 87 -4.57 12.58 -3.71
CA LEU A 87 -5.97 12.33 -3.40
C LEU A 87 -6.63 13.64 -3.00
N THR A 88 -7.76 13.97 -3.64
CA THR A 88 -8.53 15.13 -3.23
C THR A 88 -9.78 14.66 -2.51
N SER A 89 -10.13 15.36 -1.44
CA SER A 89 -11.24 14.96 -0.60
C SER A 89 -12.60 15.45 -1.08
N GLY A 90 -12.60 16.33 -2.06
CA GLY A 90 -13.87 16.87 -2.57
C GLY A 90 -14.48 17.94 -1.70
N GLY A 91 -13.67 18.62 -0.90
CA GLY A 91 -14.17 19.73 -0.08
C GLY A 91 -14.20 19.45 1.41
N ASP A 92 -14.13 18.17 1.80
CA ASP A 92 -14.04 17.83 3.22
C ASP A 92 -12.59 17.91 3.67
N LYS A 93 -12.39 18.27 4.93
CA LYS A 93 -11.04 18.28 5.50
C LYS A 93 -10.67 16.88 5.94
N MET A 94 -9.52 16.42 5.51
CA MET A 94 -8.99 15.15 5.97
C MET A 94 -8.35 15.33 7.34
N VAL A 95 -8.56 14.37 8.23
CA VAL A 95 -8.12 14.47 9.62
C VAL A 95 -6.91 13.57 9.88
N GLN A 96 -6.99 12.32 9.47
CA GLN A 96 -5.90 11.38 9.70
C GLN A 96 -5.99 10.19 8.77
N LEU A 97 -4.86 9.53 8.59
CA LEU A 97 -4.77 8.28 7.85
C LEU A 97 -5.37 7.18 8.73
N THR A 98 -6.31 6.42 8.18
CA THR A 98 -6.95 5.33 8.92
C THR A 98 -6.49 3.96 8.45
N ALA A 99 -6.01 3.84 7.23
CA ALA A 99 -5.51 2.58 6.71
C ALA A 99 -4.61 2.86 5.52
N GLY A 100 -3.59 2.01 5.36
CA GLY A 100 -2.72 2.13 4.21
C GLY A 100 -1.81 0.94 4.10
N TYR A 101 -1.41 0.63 2.87
CA TYR A 101 -0.37 -0.35 2.64
C TYR A 101 0.21 -0.14 1.25
N ALA A 102 1.41 -0.69 1.04
CA ALA A 102 2.09 -0.58 -0.24
C ALA A 102 2.88 -1.84 -0.52
N GLU A 103 2.96 -2.18 -1.78
CA GLU A 103 3.75 -3.33 -2.22
C GLU A 103 4.34 -3.07 -3.58
N CYS A 104 5.43 -3.75 -3.88
CA CYS A 104 6.07 -3.74 -5.19
C CYS A 104 6.31 -5.17 -5.64
N THR A 105 6.16 -5.41 -6.94
CA THR A 105 6.37 -6.71 -7.55
C THR A 105 7.31 -6.54 -8.73
N LYS A 106 8.44 -7.25 -8.70
CA LYS A 106 9.40 -7.21 -9.80
C LYS A 106 8.96 -8.02 -11.00
#